data_306622ff01bab584987346069231e89e
#
_entry.id   306622ff01bab584987346069231e89e
#
_cell.length_a   1.000
_cell.length_b   1.000
_cell.length_c   1.000
_cell.angle_alpha   90.00
_cell.angle_beta   90.00
_cell.angle_gamma   90.00
#
_symmetry.space_group_name_H-M   'P 1'
#
loop_
_entity.id
_entity.type
_entity.pdbx_description
1 polymer ?
#
loop_
_entity_poly.entity_id
_entity_poly.type
_entity_poly.pdbx_seq_one_letter_code
_entity_poly.pdbx_strand_id
1 'polypeptide(L)'
;MTAGRTEHALVATASPPRRRVWVVGPGFRFLGGLSVYTCRLANALAADHDVAVLLLRKLIPARLYPGGRRTGQDLTSLSYTDDVRVACEIDWYWGDKVRRAARLLRRERPDVLVLQWWTAATLHTYLALAVAARRAGVPVVIEFHEVQDTGEAAVPLVARYCRRVMPALLARASGALVHNRHDLDLLRDTWGAAVDRLPVEIAPHGPYDHLGVTTPAATSGDGPTRLLYFGLIRPYKGVEDLVAAFNALTPDQAAAFTLTVVGETWEGWTRPAELIASSPHRDRITFVNRYVSDAEAAAFFADADALVLPYRRGSASGPLQIAMSQGLHVAMYAVGGLVEAVEDYAGATLVAPDDVDALRAALLDLAPRRAERFADPHSWAATGAALDRLAAAIT
;
A
#
# COMPACT_ATOMS: atom_id res chain seq x y z
N MET A 1 9.74 -10.80 -58.26
CA MET A 1 10.31 -10.31 -57.01
C MET A 1 9.20 -10.37 -55.95
N THR A 2 9.20 -11.50 -55.21
CA THR A 2 8.19 -11.83 -54.19
C THR A 2 8.72 -11.38 -52.84
N ALA A 3 8.03 -10.41 -52.22
CA ALA A 3 8.34 -9.95 -50.86
C ALA A 3 7.79 -10.96 -49.86
N GLY A 4 8.70 -11.61 -49.13
CA GLY A 4 8.38 -12.51 -48.02
C GLY A 4 7.82 -11.71 -46.85
N ARG A 5 6.57 -11.97 -46.47
CA ARG A 5 6.00 -11.60 -45.17
C ARG A 5 6.57 -12.53 -44.11
N THR A 6 7.38 -11.99 -43.23
CA THR A 6 7.77 -12.67 -41.98
C THR A 6 6.60 -12.57 -41.01
N GLU A 7 5.84 -13.65 -40.85
CA GLU A 7 4.87 -13.81 -39.76
C GLU A 7 5.67 -13.94 -38.46
N HIS A 8 5.55 -12.91 -37.61
CA HIS A 8 5.93 -13.06 -36.20
C HIS A 8 4.86 -13.95 -35.55
N ALA A 9 5.18 -15.24 -35.40
CA ALA A 9 4.42 -16.14 -34.58
C ALA A 9 4.44 -15.61 -33.13
N LEU A 10 3.30 -15.17 -32.64
CA LEU A 10 3.05 -14.95 -31.22
C LEU A 10 3.25 -16.31 -30.51
N VAL A 11 4.37 -16.45 -29.84
CA VAL A 11 4.60 -17.59 -28.93
C VAL A 11 3.54 -17.45 -27.85
N ALA A 12 2.51 -18.28 -27.89
CA ALA A 12 1.55 -18.43 -26.83
C ALA A 12 2.32 -18.89 -25.59
N THR A 13 2.56 -17.98 -24.66
CA THR A 13 3.11 -18.33 -23.35
C THR A 13 2.09 -19.22 -22.66
N ALA A 14 2.45 -20.48 -22.41
CA ALA A 14 1.62 -21.42 -21.68
C ALA A 14 1.26 -20.77 -20.32
N SER A 15 -0.03 -20.83 -19.95
CA SER A 15 -0.47 -20.35 -18.63
C SER A 15 0.36 -21.02 -17.53
N PRO A 16 0.77 -20.29 -16.49
CA PRO A 16 1.54 -20.89 -15.41
C PRO A 16 0.78 -22.05 -14.77
N PRO A 17 1.47 -23.07 -14.26
CA PRO A 17 0.79 -24.21 -13.63
C PRO A 17 -0.01 -23.75 -12.42
N ARG A 18 -1.25 -24.23 -12.29
CA ARG A 18 -2.10 -23.93 -11.13
C ARG A 18 -1.43 -24.42 -9.85
N ARG A 19 -1.17 -23.51 -8.92
CA ARG A 19 -0.51 -23.76 -7.63
C ARG A 19 -1.47 -23.55 -6.47
N ARG A 20 -1.16 -24.18 -5.34
CA ARG A 20 -1.81 -23.88 -4.06
C ARG A 20 -1.01 -22.79 -3.35
N VAL A 21 -1.53 -21.58 -3.36
CA VAL A 21 -0.90 -20.40 -2.77
C VAL A 21 -1.55 -20.05 -1.44
N TRP A 22 -0.76 -20.01 -0.38
CA TRP A 22 -1.26 -19.56 0.92
C TRP A 22 -0.66 -18.20 1.28
N VAL A 23 -1.54 -17.23 1.58
CA VAL A 23 -1.15 -15.86 1.95
C VAL A 23 -1.47 -15.63 3.42
N VAL A 24 -0.49 -15.12 4.16
CA VAL A 24 -0.63 -14.71 5.57
C VAL A 24 -0.53 -13.21 5.66
N GLY A 25 -1.63 -12.55 5.98
CA GLY A 25 -1.71 -11.10 6.05
C GLY A 25 -2.76 -10.60 7.05
N PRO A 26 -2.93 -9.30 7.20
CA PRO A 26 -3.94 -8.74 8.10
C PRO A 26 -5.36 -8.99 7.59
N GLY A 27 -6.26 -9.31 8.52
CA GLY A 27 -7.69 -9.34 8.26
C GLY A 27 -8.32 -7.95 8.28
N PHE A 28 -9.58 -7.83 7.87
CA PHE A 28 -10.30 -6.55 7.76
C PHE A 28 -10.41 -5.75 9.06
N ARG A 29 -10.21 -6.39 10.21
CA ARG A 29 -10.22 -5.70 11.51
C ARG A 29 -9.13 -4.65 11.70
N PHE A 30 -8.08 -4.66 10.84
CA PHE A 30 -7.00 -3.67 10.92
C PHE A 30 -7.28 -2.39 10.14
N LEU A 31 -8.30 -2.36 9.30
CA LEU A 31 -8.77 -1.17 8.56
C LEU A 31 -7.62 -0.37 7.95
N GLY A 32 -6.65 -1.04 7.37
CA GLY A 32 -5.46 -0.42 6.78
C GLY A 32 -5.30 -0.79 5.32
N GLY A 33 -4.49 -0.01 4.59
CA GLY A 33 -4.19 -0.28 3.18
C GLY A 33 -3.70 -1.72 2.93
N LEU A 34 -2.99 -2.31 3.89
CA LEU A 34 -2.50 -3.68 3.76
C LEU A 34 -3.62 -4.74 3.81
N SER A 35 -4.72 -4.49 4.54
CA SER A 35 -5.89 -5.39 4.49
C SER A 35 -6.54 -5.36 3.10
N VAL A 36 -6.59 -4.18 2.46
CA VAL A 36 -7.00 -4.02 1.07
C VAL A 36 -6.09 -4.84 0.15
N TYR A 37 -4.77 -4.64 0.29
CA TYR A 37 -3.77 -5.36 -0.50
C TYR A 37 -3.93 -6.88 -0.37
N THR A 38 -3.99 -7.41 0.86
CA THR A 38 -4.14 -8.86 1.11
C THR A 38 -5.37 -9.43 0.40
N CYS A 39 -6.50 -8.74 0.51
CA CYS A 39 -7.75 -9.17 -0.11
C CYS A 39 -7.66 -9.13 -1.65
N ARG A 40 -7.20 -8.03 -2.21
CA ARG A 40 -7.10 -7.85 -3.67
C ARG A 40 -6.09 -8.80 -4.29
N LEU A 41 -4.92 -8.98 -3.67
CA LEU A 41 -3.94 -9.96 -4.12
C LEU A 41 -4.52 -11.38 -4.13
N ALA A 42 -5.17 -11.79 -3.02
CA ALA A 42 -5.74 -13.13 -2.92
C ALA A 42 -6.83 -13.36 -3.97
N ASN A 43 -7.72 -12.37 -4.18
CA ASN A 43 -8.76 -12.45 -5.20
C ASN A 43 -8.17 -12.53 -6.62
N ALA A 44 -7.13 -11.75 -6.91
CA ALA A 44 -6.47 -11.78 -8.21
C ALA A 44 -5.76 -13.11 -8.48
N LEU A 45 -5.06 -13.65 -7.49
CA LEU A 45 -4.37 -14.94 -7.59
C LEU A 45 -5.38 -16.12 -7.77
N ALA A 46 -6.59 -15.99 -7.25
CA ALA A 46 -7.59 -17.05 -7.33
C ALA A 46 -8.08 -17.32 -8.77
N ALA A 47 -7.86 -16.40 -9.70
CA ALA A 47 -8.13 -16.61 -11.10
C ALA A 47 -7.32 -17.80 -11.67
N ASP A 48 -6.06 -17.92 -11.28
CA ASP A 48 -5.12 -18.89 -11.84
C ASP A 48 -4.65 -19.97 -10.85
N HIS A 49 -4.91 -19.76 -9.54
CA HIS A 49 -4.39 -20.60 -8.45
C HIS A 49 -5.47 -21.06 -7.48
N ASP A 50 -5.15 -22.05 -6.65
CA ASP A 50 -5.94 -22.45 -5.47
C ASP A 50 -5.44 -21.64 -4.26
N VAL A 51 -6.22 -20.63 -3.87
CA VAL A 51 -5.78 -19.63 -2.88
C VAL A 51 -6.44 -19.85 -1.53
N ALA A 52 -5.61 -19.86 -0.48
CA ALA A 52 -6.09 -19.82 0.89
C ALA A 52 -5.42 -18.68 1.66
N VAL A 53 -6.17 -18.01 2.52
CA VAL A 53 -5.65 -16.94 3.38
C VAL A 53 -5.68 -17.34 4.86
N LEU A 54 -4.63 -16.97 5.58
CA LEU A 54 -4.52 -17.03 7.03
C LEU A 54 -4.50 -15.59 7.54
N LEU A 55 -5.58 -15.18 8.20
CA LEU A 55 -5.79 -13.79 8.55
C LEU A 55 -5.31 -13.49 9.97
N LEU A 56 -4.45 -12.52 10.14
CA LEU A 56 -4.14 -11.95 11.43
C LEU A 56 -5.35 -11.20 11.95
N ARG A 57 -5.89 -11.64 13.09
CA ARG A 57 -7.07 -11.06 13.71
C ARG A 57 -6.73 -9.97 14.72
N LYS A 58 -5.63 -10.17 15.46
CA LYS A 58 -5.14 -9.24 16.49
C LYS A 58 -3.63 -9.18 16.41
N LEU A 59 -3.06 -7.97 16.43
CA LEU A 59 -1.62 -7.74 16.46
C LEU A 59 -1.14 -7.45 17.88
N ILE A 60 -1.73 -6.44 18.52
CA ILE A 60 -1.40 -6.01 19.87
C ILE A 60 -2.69 -5.75 20.65
N PRO A 61 -2.67 -5.68 21.98
CA PRO A 61 -3.87 -5.29 22.74
C PRO A 61 -4.46 -3.98 22.22
N ALA A 62 -5.78 -3.94 22.05
CA ALA A 62 -6.49 -2.80 21.46
C ALA A 62 -6.14 -1.45 22.14
N ARG A 63 -5.83 -1.45 23.44
CA ARG A 63 -5.39 -0.28 24.21
C ARG A 63 -4.05 0.30 23.80
N LEU A 64 -3.20 -0.51 23.14
CA LEU A 64 -1.86 -0.12 22.67
C LEU A 64 -1.87 0.20 21.16
N TYR A 65 -3.00 -0.04 20.48
CA TYR A 65 -3.12 0.19 19.06
C TYR A 65 -3.60 1.61 18.80
N PRO A 66 -2.86 2.45 18.07
CA PRO A 66 -3.38 3.74 17.62
C PRO A 66 -4.68 3.51 16.86
N GLY A 67 -5.76 4.16 17.28
CA GLY A 67 -7.09 3.91 16.70
C GLY A 67 -7.81 2.66 17.21
N GLY A 68 -7.41 2.07 18.32
CA GLY A 68 -7.96 0.82 18.90
C GLY A 68 -9.48 0.78 19.13
N ARG A 69 -10.17 1.93 19.15
CA ARG A 69 -11.63 2.03 19.20
C ARG A 69 -12.33 1.54 17.94
N ARG A 70 -11.60 1.39 16.82
CA ARG A 70 -12.11 1.02 15.48
C ARG A 70 -11.86 -0.44 15.12
N THR A 71 -10.99 -1.12 15.88
CA THR A 71 -10.69 -2.52 15.65
C THR A 71 -11.96 -3.36 15.75
N GLY A 72 -12.41 -3.92 14.61
CA GLY A 72 -13.59 -4.76 14.53
C GLY A 72 -14.89 -4.08 14.08
N GLN A 73 -14.83 -2.82 13.60
CA GLN A 73 -15.97 -2.18 12.93
C GLN A 73 -15.98 -2.58 11.45
N ASP A 74 -17.17 -2.79 10.89
CA ASP A 74 -17.36 -3.04 9.46
C ASP A 74 -17.36 -1.69 8.71
N LEU A 75 -16.15 -1.17 8.46
CA LEU A 75 -15.95 0.09 7.73
C LEU A 75 -15.49 -0.13 6.29
N THR A 76 -15.37 -1.38 5.86
CA THR A 76 -14.90 -1.75 4.52
C THR A 76 -15.95 -2.54 3.76
N SER A 77 -16.04 -2.29 2.45
CA SER A 77 -16.83 -3.07 1.50
C SER A 77 -16.08 -4.26 0.89
N LEU A 78 -14.83 -4.47 1.30
CA LEU A 78 -13.98 -5.55 0.79
C LEU A 78 -14.51 -6.93 1.19
N SER A 79 -14.48 -7.87 0.23
CA SER A 79 -14.79 -9.27 0.46
C SER A 79 -13.83 -10.16 -0.35
N TYR A 80 -13.54 -11.33 0.20
CA TYR A 80 -12.92 -12.39 -0.58
C TYR A 80 -13.96 -12.98 -1.54
N THR A 81 -13.53 -13.32 -2.76
CA THR A 81 -14.35 -14.07 -3.70
C THR A 81 -14.57 -15.51 -3.19
N ASP A 82 -15.59 -16.19 -3.72
CA ASP A 82 -15.90 -17.57 -3.32
C ASP A 82 -14.76 -18.56 -3.61
N ASP A 83 -13.86 -18.21 -4.56
CA ASP A 83 -12.69 -18.99 -4.92
C ASP A 83 -11.52 -18.84 -3.92
N VAL A 84 -11.58 -17.87 -3.01
CA VAL A 84 -10.57 -17.67 -1.96
C VAL A 84 -11.03 -18.29 -0.65
N ARG A 85 -10.33 -19.30 -0.18
CA ARG A 85 -10.63 -19.95 1.09
C ARG A 85 -9.99 -19.23 2.27
N VAL A 86 -10.79 -18.73 3.21
CA VAL A 86 -10.30 -18.29 4.51
C VAL A 86 -10.01 -19.52 5.38
N ALA A 87 -8.74 -19.95 5.44
CA ALA A 87 -8.34 -21.21 6.07
C ALA A 87 -8.40 -21.15 7.61
N CYS A 88 -7.90 -20.08 8.19
CA CYS A 88 -8.02 -19.81 9.63
C CYS A 88 -7.64 -18.37 9.98
N GLU A 89 -8.06 -17.93 11.16
CA GLU A 89 -7.57 -16.72 11.79
C GLU A 89 -6.42 -17.05 12.75
N ILE A 90 -5.42 -16.19 12.81
CA ILE A 90 -4.28 -16.29 13.73
C ILE A 90 -4.15 -15.00 14.54
N ASP A 91 -3.53 -15.10 15.72
CA ASP A 91 -3.23 -13.95 16.56
C ASP A 91 -1.70 -13.72 16.60
N TRP A 92 -1.25 -12.52 16.97
CA TRP A 92 0.17 -12.19 17.05
C TRP A 92 0.94 -12.95 18.14
N TYR A 93 0.26 -13.39 19.16
CA TYR A 93 0.86 -14.19 20.26
C TYR A 93 0.64 -15.68 20.04
N TRP A 94 1.55 -16.48 20.54
CA TRP A 94 1.50 -17.91 20.39
C TRP A 94 0.36 -18.53 21.20
N GLY A 95 -0.49 -19.24 20.53
CA GLY A 95 -1.62 -19.91 21.11
C GLY A 95 -2.11 -21.04 20.20
N ASP A 96 -3.28 -21.57 20.48
CA ASP A 96 -3.86 -22.67 19.74
C ASP A 96 -4.05 -22.35 18.24
N LYS A 97 -4.25 -21.09 17.91
CA LYS A 97 -4.45 -20.65 16.52
C LYS A 97 -3.19 -20.82 15.67
N VAL A 98 -2.01 -20.42 16.17
CA VAL A 98 -0.74 -20.63 15.46
C VAL A 98 -0.44 -22.13 15.34
N ARG A 99 -0.73 -22.92 16.41
CA ARG A 99 -0.61 -24.38 16.35
C ARG A 99 -1.57 -25.00 15.34
N ARG A 100 -2.81 -24.47 15.23
CA ARG A 100 -3.77 -24.90 14.23
C ARG A 100 -3.28 -24.61 12.82
N ALA A 101 -2.81 -23.39 12.55
CA ALA A 101 -2.22 -22.99 11.27
C ALA A 101 -1.04 -23.91 10.89
N ALA A 102 -0.13 -24.18 11.83
CA ALA A 102 1.01 -25.08 11.62
C ALA A 102 0.58 -26.53 11.34
N ARG A 103 -0.52 -27.01 11.93
CA ARG A 103 -1.10 -28.33 11.62
C ARG A 103 -1.71 -28.37 10.23
N LEU A 104 -2.43 -27.31 9.85
CA LEU A 104 -3.00 -27.19 8.50
C LEU A 104 -1.91 -27.16 7.43
N LEU A 105 -0.85 -26.34 7.61
CA LEU A 105 0.30 -26.31 6.71
C LEU A 105 0.93 -27.69 6.49
N ARG A 106 1.12 -28.45 7.57
CA ARG A 106 1.68 -29.81 7.47
C ARG A 106 0.76 -30.81 6.77
N ARG A 107 -0.57 -30.64 6.92
CA ARG A 107 -1.57 -31.52 6.30
C ARG A 107 -1.76 -31.21 4.82
N GLU A 108 -1.88 -29.93 4.51
CA GLU A 108 -2.29 -29.49 3.16
C GLU A 108 -1.10 -29.21 2.24
N ARG A 109 0.08 -28.87 2.79
CA ARG A 109 1.32 -28.63 2.07
C ARG A 109 1.13 -27.77 0.82
N PRO A 110 0.80 -26.47 0.96
CA PRO A 110 0.70 -25.59 -0.19
C PRO A 110 2.03 -25.54 -0.96
N ASP A 111 1.95 -25.18 -2.24
CA ASP A 111 3.14 -25.08 -3.09
C ASP A 111 3.97 -23.86 -2.75
N VAL A 112 3.36 -22.82 -2.14
CA VAL A 112 4.04 -21.65 -1.60
C VAL A 112 3.27 -21.04 -0.43
N LEU A 113 4.02 -20.56 0.58
CA LEU A 113 3.50 -19.77 1.70
C LEU A 113 4.06 -18.36 1.61
N VAL A 114 3.20 -17.36 1.39
CA VAL A 114 3.56 -15.93 1.36
C VAL A 114 3.28 -15.31 2.73
N LEU A 115 4.28 -14.67 3.31
CA LEU A 115 4.20 -13.95 4.59
C LEU A 115 4.32 -12.45 4.32
N GLN A 116 3.24 -11.70 4.47
CA GLN A 116 3.21 -10.26 4.25
C GLN A 116 3.80 -9.53 5.45
N TRP A 117 5.01 -9.01 5.29
CA TRP A 117 5.76 -8.34 6.35
C TRP A 117 5.52 -6.82 6.35
N TRP A 118 5.15 -6.24 7.51
CA TRP A 118 4.98 -4.78 7.69
C TRP A 118 5.23 -4.30 9.12
N THR A 119 5.35 -5.19 10.12
CA THR A 119 5.50 -4.82 11.55
C THR A 119 6.22 -5.90 12.34
N ALA A 120 7.06 -5.48 13.26
CA ALA A 120 7.77 -6.37 14.20
C ALA A 120 6.82 -7.22 15.06
N ALA A 121 5.59 -6.76 15.26
CA ALA A 121 4.59 -7.50 16.03
C ALA A 121 4.27 -8.88 15.44
N THR A 122 4.45 -9.08 14.12
CA THR A 122 4.20 -10.35 13.44
C THR A 122 5.39 -11.31 13.45
N LEU A 123 6.60 -10.82 13.76
CA LEU A 123 7.86 -11.52 13.51
C LEU A 123 7.94 -12.92 14.14
N HIS A 124 7.58 -13.07 15.42
CA HIS A 124 7.63 -14.37 16.11
C HIS A 124 6.56 -15.35 15.59
N THR A 125 5.39 -14.86 15.20
CA THR A 125 4.33 -15.66 14.56
C THR A 125 4.79 -16.14 13.19
N TYR A 126 5.36 -15.25 12.38
CA TYR A 126 5.90 -15.58 11.06
C TYR A 126 7.08 -16.56 11.15
N LEU A 127 7.96 -16.37 12.13
CA LEU A 127 9.03 -17.33 12.37
C LEU A 127 8.49 -18.73 12.73
N ALA A 128 7.45 -18.82 13.57
CA ALA A 128 6.82 -20.09 13.91
C ALA A 128 6.16 -20.76 12.69
N LEU A 129 5.48 -19.98 11.83
CA LEU A 129 4.89 -20.48 10.58
C LEU A 129 5.96 -20.92 9.59
N ALA A 130 7.03 -20.14 9.43
CA ALA A 130 8.15 -20.47 8.55
C ALA A 130 8.86 -21.76 8.98
N VAL A 131 9.03 -21.98 10.30
CA VAL A 131 9.56 -23.24 10.83
C VAL A 131 8.62 -24.42 10.50
N ALA A 132 7.31 -24.23 10.65
CA ALA A 132 6.32 -25.26 10.34
C ALA A 132 6.29 -25.59 8.84
N ALA A 133 6.32 -24.57 7.97
CA ALA A 133 6.35 -24.69 6.52
C ALA A 133 7.62 -25.44 6.05
N ARG A 134 8.80 -25.02 6.52
CA ARG A 134 10.07 -25.70 6.19
C ARG A 134 10.07 -27.18 6.58
N ARG A 135 9.53 -27.53 7.76
CA ARG A 135 9.41 -28.94 8.20
C ARG A 135 8.41 -29.74 7.34
N ALA A 136 7.48 -29.06 6.69
CA ALA A 136 6.53 -29.66 5.76
C ALA A 136 7.05 -29.72 4.31
N GLY A 137 8.21 -29.16 4.03
CA GLY A 137 8.76 -29.03 2.67
C GLY A 137 8.08 -27.92 1.86
N VAL A 138 7.45 -26.94 2.51
CA VAL A 138 6.73 -25.82 1.88
C VAL A 138 7.68 -24.63 1.74
N PRO A 139 7.92 -24.12 0.51
CA PRO A 139 8.67 -22.89 0.28
C PRO A 139 8.00 -21.69 0.95
N VAL A 140 8.81 -20.77 1.51
CA VAL A 140 8.34 -19.56 2.19
C VAL A 140 8.84 -18.34 1.45
N VAL A 141 7.92 -17.48 1.04
CA VAL A 141 8.19 -16.16 0.47
C VAL A 141 7.86 -15.11 1.51
N ILE A 142 8.76 -14.14 1.71
CA ILE A 142 8.47 -12.96 2.53
C ILE A 142 8.18 -11.79 1.58
N GLU A 143 6.98 -11.25 1.64
CA GLU A 143 6.56 -10.07 0.90
C GLU A 143 6.71 -8.84 1.79
N PHE A 144 7.64 -7.94 1.45
CA PHE A 144 7.95 -6.75 2.25
C PHE A 144 7.12 -5.56 1.80
N HIS A 145 6.18 -5.14 2.64
CA HIS A 145 5.42 -3.88 2.48
C HIS A 145 6.11 -2.71 3.15
N GLU A 146 6.87 -2.99 4.18
CA GLU A 146 7.77 -2.06 4.88
C GLU A 146 9.04 -2.84 5.21
N VAL A 147 10.19 -2.37 4.80
CA VAL A 147 11.46 -3.03 5.17
C VAL A 147 11.69 -2.86 6.68
N GLN A 148 11.42 -1.64 7.17
CA GLN A 148 11.47 -1.31 8.59
C GLN A 148 10.42 -0.24 8.91
N ASP A 149 9.43 -0.55 9.75
CA ASP A 149 8.49 0.46 10.25
C ASP A 149 9.26 1.53 11.05
N THR A 150 9.07 2.78 10.64
CA THR A 150 9.82 3.91 11.22
C THR A 150 9.41 4.25 12.65
N GLY A 151 8.16 3.99 13.03
CA GLY A 151 7.71 4.15 14.41
C GLY A 151 8.31 3.08 15.32
N GLU A 152 8.39 1.84 14.84
CA GLU A 152 9.02 0.73 15.55
C GLU A 152 10.54 0.87 15.63
N ALA A 153 11.18 1.42 14.59
CA ALA A 153 12.61 1.69 14.57
C ALA A 153 13.03 2.72 15.63
N ALA A 154 12.14 3.66 15.96
CA ALA A 154 12.35 4.64 17.01
C ALA A 154 12.29 4.03 18.44
N VAL A 155 11.78 2.79 18.60
CA VAL A 155 11.72 2.10 19.89
C VAL A 155 12.90 1.14 20.03
N PRO A 156 13.93 1.44 20.87
CA PRO A 156 15.19 0.69 20.92
C PRO A 156 15.02 -0.81 21.18
N LEU A 157 14.07 -1.20 22.02
CA LEU A 157 13.80 -2.60 22.32
C LEU A 157 13.22 -3.35 21.12
N VAL A 158 12.31 -2.72 20.36
CA VAL A 158 11.72 -3.31 19.16
C VAL A 158 12.77 -3.42 18.06
N ALA A 159 13.55 -2.38 17.82
CA ALA A 159 14.64 -2.39 16.87
C ALA A 159 15.69 -3.48 17.19
N ARG A 160 16.05 -3.64 18.47
CA ARG A 160 16.96 -4.71 18.92
C ARG A 160 16.35 -6.10 18.70
N TYR A 161 15.07 -6.26 18.98
CA TYR A 161 14.33 -7.50 18.75
C TYR A 161 14.35 -7.88 17.26
N CYS A 162 14.00 -6.94 16.36
CA CYS A 162 14.04 -7.16 14.93
C CYS A 162 15.44 -7.55 14.44
N ARG A 163 16.46 -6.79 14.81
CA ARG A 163 17.85 -7.11 14.43
C ARG A 163 18.30 -8.50 14.85
N ARG A 164 17.79 -9.01 15.97
CA ARG A 164 18.17 -10.33 16.48
C ARG A 164 17.37 -11.48 15.86
N VAL A 165 16.11 -11.26 15.51
CA VAL A 165 15.18 -12.34 15.13
C VAL A 165 14.92 -12.40 13.64
N MET A 166 14.90 -11.27 12.92
CA MET A 166 14.68 -11.23 11.47
C MET A 166 15.68 -12.11 10.67
N PRO A 167 16.97 -12.16 10.99
CA PRO A 167 17.88 -13.09 10.31
C PRO A 167 17.46 -14.55 10.40
N ALA A 168 16.81 -14.95 11.51
CA ALA A 168 16.29 -16.31 11.66
C ALA A 168 15.05 -16.57 10.79
N LEU A 169 14.22 -15.56 10.53
CA LEU A 169 13.11 -15.64 9.58
C LEU A 169 13.64 -15.69 8.14
N LEU A 170 14.54 -14.78 7.77
CA LEU A 170 15.21 -14.76 6.45
C LEU A 170 15.95 -16.06 6.15
N ALA A 171 16.59 -16.69 7.16
CA ALA A 171 17.23 -18.00 7.02
C ALA A 171 16.26 -19.13 6.65
N ARG A 172 14.98 -18.92 6.81
CA ARG A 172 13.92 -19.89 6.51
C ARG A 172 13.12 -19.54 5.28
N ALA A 173 13.31 -18.34 4.75
CA ALA A 173 12.74 -17.93 3.49
C ALA A 173 13.39 -18.68 2.33
N SER A 174 12.61 -18.94 1.30
CA SER A 174 13.05 -19.47 0.00
C SER A 174 13.20 -18.33 -1.02
N GLY A 175 12.50 -17.22 -0.82
CA GLY A 175 12.58 -16.02 -1.64
C GLY A 175 11.92 -14.83 -0.96
N ALA A 176 12.03 -13.66 -1.57
CA ALA A 176 11.41 -12.44 -1.10
C ALA A 176 10.75 -11.66 -2.26
N LEU A 177 9.69 -10.90 -1.93
CA LEU A 177 9.06 -9.92 -2.80
C LEU A 177 9.21 -8.54 -2.18
N VAL A 178 9.47 -7.55 -3.02
CA VAL A 178 9.43 -6.12 -2.70
C VAL A 178 8.59 -5.40 -3.75
N HIS A 179 8.15 -4.17 -3.51
CA HIS A 179 7.24 -3.49 -4.43
C HIS A 179 7.94 -2.54 -5.41
N ASN A 180 9.18 -2.14 -5.14
CA ASN A 180 9.97 -1.23 -5.95
C ASN A 180 11.47 -1.46 -5.73
N ARG A 181 12.32 -0.80 -6.53
CA ARG A 181 13.79 -0.87 -6.42
C ARG A 181 14.30 -0.22 -5.15
N HIS A 182 13.69 0.89 -4.74
CA HIS A 182 14.03 1.57 -3.49
C HIS A 182 13.91 0.61 -2.29
N ASP A 183 12.83 -0.16 -2.20
CA ASP A 183 12.64 -1.15 -1.14
C ASP A 183 13.65 -2.31 -1.24
N LEU A 184 14.02 -2.71 -2.46
CA LEU A 184 15.05 -3.72 -2.68
C LEU A 184 16.41 -3.26 -2.15
N ASP A 185 16.80 -2.04 -2.47
CA ASP A 185 18.07 -1.46 -2.02
C ASP A 185 18.06 -1.28 -0.49
N LEU A 186 16.97 -0.76 0.06
CA LEU A 186 16.81 -0.64 1.52
C LEU A 186 16.84 -2.01 2.22
N LEU A 187 16.25 -3.05 1.61
CA LEU A 187 16.26 -4.41 2.14
C LEU A 187 17.69 -4.97 2.18
N ARG A 188 18.48 -4.75 1.12
CA ARG A 188 19.89 -5.14 1.05
C ARG A 188 20.74 -4.38 2.05
N ASP A 189 20.57 -3.06 2.13
CA ASP A 189 21.29 -2.22 3.08
C ASP A 189 21.00 -2.61 4.54
N THR A 190 19.75 -2.98 4.83
CA THR A 190 19.32 -3.32 6.19
C THR A 190 19.76 -4.73 6.62
N TRP A 191 19.69 -5.73 5.71
CA TRP A 191 19.84 -7.15 6.05
C TRP A 191 20.99 -7.85 5.33
N GLY A 192 21.64 -7.20 4.34
CA GLY A 192 22.87 -7.61 3.68
C GLY A 192 22.88 -9.08 3.30
N ALA A 193 23.93 -9.78 3.71
CA ALA A 193 24.17 -11.20 3.38
C ALA A 193 23.00 -12.16 3.72
N ALA A 194 22.04 -11.74 4.56
CA ALA A 194 20.85 -12.55 4.81
C ALA A 194 19.88 -12.53 3.64
N VAL A 195 19.89 -11.46 2.85
CA VAL A 195 19.03 -11.26 1.67
C VAL A 195 19.76 -11.69 0.38
N ASP A 196 21.05 -11.46 0.27
CA ASP A 196 21.83 -11.71 -0.97
C ASP A 196 21.75 -13.16 -1.47
N ARG A 197 21.44 -14.10 -0.59
CA ARG A 197 21.26 -15.51 -0.93
C ARG A 197 19.84 -15.87 -1.38
N LEU A 198 18.89 -14.95 -1.27
CA LEU A 198 17.50 -15.18 -1.63
C LEU A 198 17.26 -14.67 -3.07
N PRO A 199 16.54 -15.40 -3.91
CA PRO A 199 15.93 -14.81 -5.07
C PRO A 199 14.91 -13.74 -4.60
N VAL A 200 15.03 -12.55 -5.17
CA VAL A 200 14.13 -11.42 -4.87
C VAL A 200 13.49 -10.95 -6.17
N GLU A 201 12.17 -10.86 -6.18
CA GLU A 201 11.41 -10.30 -7.29
C GLU A 201 10.78 -8.96 -6.87
N ILE A 202 10.69 -8.03 -7.83
CA ILE A 202 9.92 -6.81 -7.67
C ILE A 202 8.51 -7.08 -8.18
N ALA A 203 7.54 -7.00 -7.27
CA ALA A 203 6.12 -7.18 -7.54
C ALA A 203 5.44 -5.80 -7.47
N PRO A 204 5.09 -5.17 -8.61
CA PRO A 204 4.42 -3.88 -8.60
C PRO A 204 3.14 -3.94 -7.76
N HIS A 205 2.86 -2.87 -7.03
CA HIS A 205 1.66 -2.79 -6.22
C HIS A 205 0.43 -2.67 -7.14
N GLY A 206 -0.55 -3.54 -6.99
CA GLY A 206 -1.78 -3.46 -7.77
C GLY A 206 -2.67 -2.28 -7.35
N PRO A 207 -3.63 -1.86 -8.20
CA PRO A 207 -4.49 -0.71 -7.96
C PRO A 207 -5.44 -0.90 -6.79
N TYR A 208 -5.78 0.20 -6.08
CA TYR A 208 -6.82 0.19 -5.05
C TYR A 208 -8.15 0.64 -5.64
N ASP A 209 -8.73 -0.20 -6.49
CA ASP A 209 -10.00 -0.01 -7.20
C ASP A 209 -11.24 -0.47 -6.42
N HIS A 210 -11.08 -0.85 -5.14
CA HIS A 210 -12.17 -1.38 -4.29
C HIS A 210 -13.22 -0.32 -3.93
N LEU A 211 -12.89 0.95 -4.02
CA LEU A 211 -13.85 2.05 -3.81
C LEU A 211 -14.81 2.22 -5.01
N GLY A 212 -14.65 1.42 -6.04
CA GLY A 212 -15.37 1.55 -7.32
C GLY A 212 -14.75 2.65 -8.19
N VAL A 213 -14.77 2.42 -9.49
CA VAL A 213 -14.49 3.49 -10.46
C VAL A 213 -15.79 4.29 -10.57
N THR A 214 -15.98 5.28 -9.72
CA THR A 214 -16.93 6.33 -10.07
C THR A 214 -16.25 7.09 -11.18
N THR A 215 -16.73 6.89 -12.43
CA THR A 215 -16.39 7.86 -13.48
C THR A 215 -16.77 9.22 -12.89
N PRO A 216 -15.80 10.09 -12.55
CA PRO A 216 -16.14 11.39 -12.02
C PRO A 216 -17.07 12.01 -13.06
N ALA A 217 -18.22 12.50 -12.64
CA ALA A 217 -19.05 13.30 -13.54
C ALA A 217 -18.10 14.35 -14.11
N ALA A 218 -17.93 14.36 -15.43
CA ALA A 218 -17.07 15.33 -16.09
C ALA A 218 -17.46 16.68 -15.52
N THR A 219 -16.58 17.23 -14.66
CA THR A 219 -16.88 18.50 -14.00
C THR A 219 -16.95 19.52 -15.09
N SER A 220 -18.19 19.88 -15.44
CA SER A 220 -18.47 21.00 -16.36
C SER A 220 -17.70 22.22 -15.86
N GLY A 221 -16.80 22.68 -16.66
CA GLY A 221 -15.75 23.68 -16.60
C GLY A 221 -15.74 24.84 -15.60
N ASP A 222 -16.71 25.11 -14.75
CA ASP A 222 -16.92 26.43 -14.13
C ASP A 222 -16.74 26.52 -12.60
N GLY A 223 -16.04 25.63 -11.92
CA GLY A 223 -15.83 25.72 -10.47
C GLY A 223 -14.34 25.72 -10.09
N PRO A 224 -14.03 25.88 -8.79
CA PRO A 224 -12.66 25.78 -8.30
C PRO A 224 -12.10 24.35 -8.46
N THR A 225 -10.79 24.22 -8.64
CA THR A 225 -10.08 22.94 -8.61
C THR A 225 -10.10 22.37 -7.18
N ARG A 226 -10.58 21.13 -7.04
CA ARG A 226 -10.79 20.48 -5.75
C ARG A 226 -9.58 19.62 -5.41
N LEU A 227 -8.75 20.16 -4.51
CA LEU A 227 -7.56 19.49 -4.00
C LEU A 227 -7.94 18.59 -2.82
N LEU A 228 -7.43 17.37 -2.80
CA LEU A 228 -7.62 16.41 -1.73
C LEU A 228 -6.27 16.01 -1.11
N TYR A 229 -6.17 16.08 0.21
CA TYR A 229 -5.25 15.26 0.99
C TYR A 229 -6.06 14.17 1.70
N PHE A 230 -5.61 12.92 1.60
CA PHE A 230 -6.28 11.78 2.25
C PHE A 230 -5.27 10.88 2.96
N GLY A 231 -5.55 10.52 4.22
CA GLY A 231 -4.74 9.58 5.00
C GLY A 231 -4.42 10.07 6.39
N LEU A 232 -3.77 9.21 7.19
CA LEU A 232 -3.35 9.58 8.55
C LEU A 232 -2.48 10.83 8.54
N ILE A 233 -2.74 11.74 9.48
CA ILE A 233 -1.96 12.97 9.65
C ILE A 233 -0.86 12.70 10.66
N ARG A 234 0.38 12.62 10.18
CA ARG A 234 1.61 12.36 10.94
C ARG A 234 2.71 13.31 10.47
N PRO A 235 3.76 13.58 11.28
CA PRO A 235 4.82 14.52 10.89
C PRO A 235 5.43 14.26 9.51
N TYR A 236 5.72 13.00 9.19
CA TYR A 236 6.36 12.66 7.91
C TYR A 236 5.43 12.75 6.70
N LYS A 237 4.11 12.91 6.92
CA LYS A 237 3.12 13.08 5.84
C LYS A 237 3.05 14.51 5.31
N GLY A 238 3.72 15.47 5.95
CA GLY A 238 3.95 16.82 5.44
C GLY A 238 2.68 17.66 5.20
N VAL A 239 1.57 17.34 5.85
CA VAL A 239 0.28 18.07 5.64
C VAL A 239 0.45 19.56 5.91
N GLU A 240 1.33 19.92 6.84
CA GLU A 240 1.67 21.32 7.12
C GLU A 240 2.28 22.04 5.91
N ASP A 241 3.05 21.35 5.06
CA ASP A 241 3.65 21.93 3.85
C ASP A 241 2.57 22.23 2.80
N LEU A 242 1.60 21.31 2.64
CA LEU A 242 0.44 21.55 1.77
C LEU A 242 -0.36 22.77 2.24
N VAL A 243 -0.65 22.86 3.55
CA VAL A 243 -1.38 24.00 4.10
C VAL A 243 -0.57 25.29 3.96
N ALA A 244 0.75 25.24 4.16
CA ALA A 244 1.63 26.39 3.95
C ALA A 244 1.65 26.83 2.49
N ALA A 245 1.78 25.90 1.52
CA ALA A 245 1.70 26.18 0.10
C ALA A 245 0.35 26.83 -0.29
N PHE A 246 -0.74 26.30 0.25
CA PHE A 246 -2.08 26.85 0.02
C PHE A 246 -2.26 28.24 0.64
N ASN A 247 -1.74 28.47 1.84
CA ASN A 247 -1.77 29.77 2.53
C ASN A 247 -0.93 30.85 1.82
N ALA A 248 0.08 30.44 1.05
CA ALA A 248 0.92 31.34 0.27
C ALA A 248 0.33 31.76 -1.08
N LEU A 249 -0.86 31.26 -1.45
CA LEU A 249 -1.59 31.74 -2.61
C LEU A 249 -2.12 33.16 -2.39
N THR A 250 -2.12 33.98 -3.45
CA THR A 250 -2.84 35.25 -3.37
C THR A 250 -4.35 35.01 -3.29
N PRO A 251 -5.18 35.97 -2.84
CA PRO A 251 -6.63 35.80 -2.81
C PRO A 251 -7.22 35.40 -4.17
N ASP A 252 -6.75 35.97 -5.26
CA ASP A 252 -7.19 35.64 -6.61
C ASP A 252 -6.79 34.22 -7.02
N GLN A 253 -5.57 33.79 -6.68
CA GLN A 253 -5.12 32.42 -6.90
C GLN A 253 -5.93 31.43 -6.07
N ALA A 254 -6.12 31.70 -4.78
CA ALA A 254 -6.89 30.85 -3.88
C ALA A 254 -8.36 30.72 -4.32
N ALA A 255 -8.91 31.72 -4.99
CA ALA A 255 -10.27 31.66 -5.54
C ALA A 255 -10.47 30.51 -6.54
N ALA A 256 -9.40 30.08 -7.22
CA ALA A 256 -9.43 28.96 -8.16
C ALA A 256 -9.41 27.58 -7.51
N PHE A 257 -9.30 27.48 -6.18
CA PHE A 257 -9.14 26.21 -5.47
C PHE A 257 -10.06 26.06 -4.27
N THR A 258 -10.33 24.80 -3.93
CA THR A 258 -10.73 24.35 -2.59
C THR A 258 -9.78 23.26 -2.13
N LEU A 259 -9.54 23.16 -0.83
CA LEU A 259 -8.69 22.14 -0.23
C LEU A 259 -9.49 21.32 0.79
N THR A 260 -9.55 20.02 0.58
CA THR A 260 -10.11 19.07 1.54
C THR A 260 -9.00 18.24 2.16
N VAL A 261 -8.85 18.31 3.47
CA VAL A 261 -7.88 17.52 4.25
C VAL A 261 -8.66 16.50 5.07
N VAL A 262 -8.50 15.21 4.74
CA VAL A 262 -9.22 14.10 5.39
C VAL A 262 -8.23 13.16 6.05
N GLY A 263 -8.38 12.96 7.35
CA GLY A 263 -7.57 11.98 8.07
C GLY A 263 -7.52 12.23 9.56
N GLU A 264 -7.24 11.17 10.30
CA GLU A 264 -7.10 11.24 11.75
C GLU A 264 -5.68 11.66 12.12
N THR A 265 -5.57 12.62 13.01
CA THR A 265 -4.30 13.07 13.58
C THR A 265 -3.74 12.04 14.56
N TRP A 266 -2.51 11.62 14.33
CA TRP A 266 -1.77 10.70 15.20
C TRP A 266 -0.57 11.39 15.84
N GLU A 267 -0.02 10.77 16.89
CA GLU A 267 1.19 11.23 17.59
C GLU A 267 1.05 12.64 18.19
N GLY A 268 -0.19 13.13 18.35
CA GLY A 268 -0.43 14.48 18.86
C GLY A 268 0.03 15.60 17.93
N TRP A 269 0.18 15.32 16.62
CA TRP A 269 0.67 16.27 15.62
C TRP A 269 -0.38 17.31 15.25
N THR A 270 -0.51 18.39 16.05
CA THR A 270 -1.54 19.43 15.89
C THR A 270 -1.21 20.50 14.86
N ARG A 271 0.06 20.58 14.41
CA ARG A 271 0.55 21.65 13.53
C ARG A 271 -0.31 21.90 12.28
N PRO A 272 -0.76 20.87 11.52
CA PRO A 272 -1.66 21.10 10.39
C PRO A 272 -2.98 21.75 10.78
N ALA A 273 -3.59 21.31 11.89
CA ALA A 273 -4.85 21.87 12.38
C ALA A 273 -4.71 23.35 12.78
N GLU A 274 -3.59 23.73 13.43
CA GLU A 274 -3.27 25.10 13.80
C GLU A 274 -3.11 25.99 12.57
N LEU A 275 -2.38 25.52 11.55
CA LEU A 275 -2.19 26.24 10.28
C LEU A 275 -3.50 26.41 9.51
N ILE A 276 -4.37 25.40 9.52
CA ILE A 276 -5.71 25.49 8.91
C ILE A 276 -6.56 26.49 9.67
N ALA A 277 -6.55 26.48 11.01
CA ALA A 277 -7.36 27.39 11.82
C ALA A 277 -6.97 28.86 11.63
N SER A 278 -5.68 29.13 11.39
CA SER A 278 -5.12 30.47 11.17
C SER A 278 -4.96 30.84 9.68
N SER A 279 -5.45 30.01 8.76
CA SER A 279 -5.31 30.22 7.33
C SER A 279 -6.00 31.50 6.86
N PRO A 280 -5.37 32.35 6.01
CA PRO A 280 -6.01 33.47 5.34
C PRO A 280 -7.11 33.01 4.36
N HIS A 281 -7.12 31.71 3.97
CA HIS A 281 -8.09 31.10 3.08
C HIS A 281 -8.94 30.04 3.80
N ARG A 282 -9.22 30.26 5.09
CA ARG A 282 -9.89 29.27 5.97
C ARG A 282 -11.24 28.80 5.41
N ASP A 283 -11.98 29.69 4.77
CA ASP A 283 -13.27 29.45 4.13
C ASP A 283 -13.21 28.49 2.94
N ARG A 284 -12.03 28.27 2.40
CA ARG A 284 -11.76 27.35 1.27
C ARG A 284 -11.15 26.01 1.69
N ILE A 285 -10.94 25.81 3.01
CA ILE A 285 -10.34 24.59 3.55
C ILE A 285 -11.38 23.80 4.34
N THR A 286 -11.68 22.59 3.90
CA THR A 286 -12.46 21.60 4.66
C THR A 286 -11.51 20.68 5.40
N PHE A 287 -11.67 20.55 6.73
CA PHE A 287 -10.83 19.69 7.56
C PHE A 287 -11.67 18.62 8.26
N VAL A 288 -11.47 17.37 7.88
CA VAL A 288 -12.14 16.18 8.42
C VAL A 288 -11.14 15.38 9.26
N ASN A 289 -10.95 15.78 10.52
CA ASN A 289 -9.97 15.17 11.43
C ASN A 289 -10.56 13.93 12.12
N ARG A 290 -10.79 12.88 11.36
CA ARG A 290 -11.23 11.57 11.83
C ARG A 290 -10.94 10.49 10.80
N TYR A 291 -11.04 9.27 11.21
CA TYR A 291 -11.11 8.15 10.27
C TYR A 291 -12.46 8.16 9.54
N VAL A 292 -12.47 7.80 8.28
CA VAL A 292 -13.67 7.72 7.43
C VAL A 292 -13.85 6.30 6.90
N SER A 293 -15.09 5.91 6.61
CA SER A 293 -15.43 4.63 5.98
C SER A 293 -15.03 4.60 4.50
N ASP A 294 -15.00 3.40 3.88
CA ASP A 294 -14.74 3.26 2.45
C ASP A 294 -15.77 4.02 1.61
N ALA A 295 -17.04 4.04 2.01
CA ALA A 295 -18.08 4.80 1.31
C ALA A 295 -17.82 6.32 1.35
N GLU A 296 -17.40 6.85 2.51
CA GLU A 296 -17.01 8.26 2.62
C GLU A 296 -15.72 8.54 1.83
N ALA A 297 -14.74 7.63 1.89
CA ALA A 297 -13.51 7.75 1.11
C ALA A 297 -13.83 7.81 -0.39
N ALA A 298 -14.67 6.91 -0.90
CA ALA A 298 -15.13 6.92 -2.29
C ALA A 298 -15.74 8.27 -2.70
N ALA A 299 -16.55 8.87 -1.81
CA ALA A 299 -17.14 10.18 -2.07
C ALA A 299 -16.08 11.30 -2.15
N PHE A 300 -15.08 11.31 -1.25
CA PHE A 300 -13.99 12.29 -1.27
C PHE A 300 -13.13 12.18 -2.53
N PHE A 301 -12.79 10.96 -2.94
CA PHE A 301 -12.01 10.76 -4.18
C PHE A 301 -12.83 11.08 -5.44
N ALA A 302 -14.12 10.74 -5.47
CA ALA A 302 -15.02 11.08 -6.59
C ALA A 302 -15.21 12.60 -6.74
N ASP A 303 -15.17 13.34 -5.63
CA ASP A 303 -15.30 14.80 -5.62
C ASP A 303 -13.97 15.52 -5.89
N ALA A 304 -12.84 14.83 -5.90
CA ALA A 304 -11.53 15.44 -6.10
C ALA A 304 -11.15 15.58 -7.58
N ASP A 305 -10.42 16.64 -7.90
CA ASP A 305 -9.75 16.82 -9.18
C ASP A 305 -8.27 16.41 -9.10
N ALA A 306 -7.64 16.59 -7.94
CA ALA A 306 -6.26 16.19 -7.69
C ALA A 306 -6.04 15.72 -6.26
N LEU A 307 -5.15 14.73 -6.10
CA LEU A 307 -4.60 14.31 -4.81
C LEU A 307 -3.26 15.03 -4.58
N VAL A 308 -3.01 15.51 -3.36
CA VAL A 308 -1.73 16.12 -2.98
C VAL A 308 -1.10 15.31 -1.84
N LEU A 309 0.12 14.81 -2.06
CA LEU A 309 0.86 13.97 -1.12
C LEU A 309 2.25 14.55 -0.81
N PRO A 310 2.36 15.51 0.12
CA PRO A 310 3.64 16.14 0.48
C PRO A 310 4.44 15.27 1.46
N TYR A 311 4.52 13.96 1.19
CA TYR A 311 5.19 13.01 2.07
C TYR A 311 6.70 13.22 2.03
N ARG A 312 7.33 13.36 3.18
CA ARG A 312 8.80 13.49 3.32
C ARG A 312 9.53 12.15 3.25
N ARG A 313 8.79 11.04 3.29
CA ARG A 313 9.28 9.66 3.10
C ARG A 313 8.11 8.71 2.87
N GLY A 314 8.37 7.58 2.20
CA GLY A 314 7.39 6.52 1.99
C GLY A 314 7.85 5.52 0.96
N SER A 315 7.51 4.25 1.16
CA SER A 315 7.74 3.16 0.20
C SER A 315 6.49 2.93 -0.66
N ALA A 316 5.31 3.05 -0.05
CA ALA A 316 4.02 2.89 -0.71
C ALA A 316 2.97 3.82 -0.11
N SER A 317 1.88 4.07 -0.85
CA SER A 317 0.77 4.90 -0.39
C SER A 317 -0.57 4.40 -0.93
N GLY A 318 -1.45 3.92 -0.03
CA GLY A 318 -2.81 3.54 -0.39
C GLY A 318 -3.60 4.67 -1.07
N PRO A 319 -3.60 5.91 -0.53
CA PRO A 319 -4.23 7.06 -1.20
C PRO A 319 -3.71 7.32 -2.62
N LEU A 320 -2.40 7.13 -2.87
CA LEU A 320 -1.83 7.24 -4.21
C LEU A 320 -2.44 6.20 -5.16
N GLN A 321 -2.50 4.94 -4.74
CA GLN A 321 -3.08 3.86 -5.54
C GLN A 321 -4.57 4.09 -5.83
N ILE A 322 -5.32 4.64 -4.87
CA ILE A 322 -6.73 5.03 -5.09
C ILE A 322 -6.80 6.17 -6.12
N ALA A 323 -5.99 7.21 -5.98
CA ALA A 323 -6.01 8.34 -6.91
C ALA A 323 -5.67 7.94 -8.34
N MET A 324 -4.65 7.08 -8.53
CA MET A 324 -4.30 6.54 -9.85
C MET A 324 -5.42 5.68 -10.42
N SER A 325 -6.05 4.82 -9.63
CA SER A 325 -7.19 4.01 -10.09
C SER A 325 -8.43 4.85 -10.47
N GLN A 326 -8.55 6.07 -9.91
CA GLN A 326 -9.59 7.05 -10.27
C GLN A 326 -9.14 7.99 -11.41
N GLY A 327 -7.91 7.86 -11.89
CA GLY A 327 -7.35 8.70 -12.94
C GLY A 327 -7.11 10.16 -12.55
N LEU A 328 -6.93 10.45 -11.24
CA LEU A 328 -6.75 11.81 -10.74
C LEU A 328 -5.35 12.34 -11.01
N HIS A 329 -5.19 13.66 -11.13
CA HIS A 329 -3.88 14.28 -10.95
C HIS A 329 -3.32 13.98 -9.57
N VAL A 330 -1.98 13.81 -9.48
CA VAL A 330 -1.27 13.64 -8.22
C VAL A 330 -0.10 14.62 -8.18
N ALA A 331 -0.13 15.58 -7.25
CA ALA A 331 1.04 16.41 -6.94
C ALA A 331 1.71 15.87 -5.66
N MET A 332 3.00 15.55 -5.72
CA MET A 332 3.66 14.87 -4.60
C MET A 332 5.15 15.17 -4.50
N TYR A 333 5.69 15.08 -3.29
CA TYR A 333 7.13 15.10 -3.11
C TYR A 333 7.77 13.83 -3.68
N ALA A 334 8.91 14.01 -4.35
CA ALA A 334 9.69 12.94 -4.97
C ALA A 334 10.49 12.17 -3.89
N VAL A 335 9.86 11.21 -3.22
CA VAL A 335 10.48 10.48 -2.11
C VAL A 335 10.31 8.97 -2.25
N GLY A 336 11.39 8.24 -1.97
CA GLY A 336 11.40 6.79 -1.82
C GLY A 336 10.75 6.03 -2.98
N GLY A 337 10.07 4.94 -2.65
CA GLY A 337 9.36 4.11 -3.64
C GLY A 337 8.16 4.78 -4.30
N LEU A 338 7.70 5.94 -3.79
CA LEU A 338 6.58 6.66 -4.41
C LEU A 338 6.95 7.23 -5.79
N VAL A 339 8.23 7.54 -6.04
CA VAL A 339 8.72 7.99 -7.36
C VAL A 339 8.51 6.89 -8.40
N GLU A 340 8.94 5.67 -8.07
CA GLU A 340 8.77 4.52 -8.96
C GLU A 340 7.30 4.15 -9.15
N ALA A 341 6.48 4.31 -8.12
CA ALA A 341 5.04 4.04 -8.20
C ALA A 341 4.29 4.94 -9.20
N VAL A 342 4.85 6.06 -9.63
CA VAL A 342 4.23 6.98 -10.59
C VAL A 342 5.04 7.12 -11.89
N GLU A 343 6.11 6.33 -12.10
CA GLU A 343 7.01 6.45 -13.25
C GLU A 343 6.24 6.39 -14.59
N ASP A 344 5.26 5.50 -14.69
CA ASP A 344 4.44 5.32 -15.89
C ASP A 344 3.05 6.00 -15.78
N TYR A 345 2.82 6.81 -14.75
CA TYR A 345 1.54 7.49 -14.54
C TYR A 345 1.59 8.95 -15.04
N ALA A 346 0.97 9.21 -16.18
CA ALA A 346 1.00 10.54 -16.82
C ALA A 346 0.35 11.67 -16.01
N GLY A 347 -0.43 11.34 -14.97
CA GLY A 347 -1.09 12.30 -14.08
C GLY A 347 -0.23 12.80 -12.91
N ALA A 348 1.03 12.35 -12.79
CA ALA A 348 1.88 12.72 -11.68
C ALA A 348 2.69 14.01 -11.94
N THR A 349 2.77 14.85 -10.91
CA THR A 349 3.70 15.98 -10.82
C THR A 349 4.59 15.78 -9.60
N LEU A 350 5.88 15.56 -9.85
CA LEU A 350 6.88 15.35 -8.81
C LEU A 350 7.53 16.69 -8.42
N VAL A 351 7.61 16.94 -7.13
CA VAL A 351 8.17 18.15 -6.53
C VAL A 351 9.32 17.77 -5.60
N ALA A 352 10.34 18.60 -5.52
CA ALA A 352 11.45 18.37 -4.58
C ALA A 352 10.92 18.30 -3.14
N PRO A 353 11.42 17.35 -2.31
CA PRO A 353 10.99 17.25 -0.91
C PRO A 353 11.26 18.55 -0.13
N ASP A 354 10.34 18.88 0.79
CA ASP A 354 10.39 20.06 1.66
C ASP A 354 10.39 21.42 0.91
N ASP A 355 10.15 21.43 -0.41
CA ASP A 355 10.05 22.65 -1.22
C ASP A 355 8.58 23.10 -1.33
N VAL A 356 8.18 23.94 -0.37
CA VAL A 356 6.81 24.48 -0.29
C VAL A 356 6.48 25.41 -1.46
N ASP A 357 7.47 26.15 -1.97
CA ASP A 357 7.26 27.06 -3.11
C ASP A 357 7.06 26.29 -4.41
N ALA A 358 7.86 25.24 -4.64
CA ALA A 358 7.66 24.34 -5.77
C ALA A 358 6.32 23.59 -5.65
N LEU A 359 5.89 23.17 -4.45
CA LEU A 359 4.59 22.58 -4.22
C LEU A 359 3.46 23.57 -4.58
N ARG A 360 3.58 24.84 -4.13
CA ARG A 360 2.63 25.90 -4.51
C ARG A 360 2.56 26.10 -6.03
N ALA A 361 3.69 26.11 -6.73
CA ALA A 361 3.72 26.21 -8.19
C ALA A 361 2.99 25.02 -8.84
N ALA A 362 3.24 23.80 -8.36
CA ALA A 362 2.55 22.59 -8.81
C ALA A 362 1.02 22.68 -8.62
N LEU A 363 0.54 23.23 -7.49
CA LEU A 363 -0.90 23.46 -7.30
C LEU A 363 -1.48 24.38 -8.37
N LEU A 364 -0.78 25.48 -8.71
CA LEU A 364 -1.23 26.43 -9.73
C LEU A 364 -1.31 25.79 -11.13
N ASP A 365 -0.38 24.88 -11.45
CA ASP A 365 -0.37 24.14 -12.72
C ASP A 365 -1.52 23.13 -12.86
N LEU A 366 -2.14 22.71 -11.75
CA LEU A 366 -3.29 21.80 -11.78
C LEU A 366 -4.59 22.48 -12.25
N ALA A 367 -4.77 23.77 -11.98
CA ALA A 367 -6.04 24.46 -12.23
C ALA A 367 -6.51 24.37 -13.70
N PRO A 368 -5.67 24.63 -14.73
CA PRO A 368 -6.09 24.53 -16.12
C PRO A 368 -6.31 23.08 -16.59
N ARG A 369 -5.79 22.10 -15.86
CA ARG A 369 -5.77 20.67 -16.23
C ARG A 369 -6.76 19.81 -15.44
N ARG A 370 -7.56 20.39 -14.57
CA ARG A 370 -8.43 19.68 -13.62
C ARG A 370 -9.36 18.62 -14.20
N ALA A 371 -9.77 18.80 -15.47
CA ALA A 371 -10.66 17.87 -16.16
C ALA A 371 -9.94 16.66 -16.77
N GLU A 372 -8.61 16.67 -16.81
CA GLU A 372 -7.83 15.56 -17.37
C GLU A 372 -7.97 14.33 -16.47
N ARG A 373 -7.98 13.16 -17.10
CA ARG A 373 -7.98 11.86 -16.42
C ARG A 373 -6.97 10.94 -17.08
N PHE A 374 -6.35 10.08 -16.29
CA PHE A 374 -5.21 9.26 -16.68
C PHE A 374 -5.49 7.78 -16.43
N ALA A 375 -4.95 6.93 -17.29
CA ALA A 375 -5.02 5.48 -17.09
C ALA A 375 -4.03 5.06 -15.98
N ASP A 376 -4.48 4.19 -15.08
CA ASP A 376 -3.59 3.54 -14.10
C ASP A 376 -2.73 2.49 -14.83
N PRO A 377 -1.40 2.57 -14.76
CA PRO A 377 -0.52 1.59 -15.41
C PRO A 377 -0.44 0.26 -14.65
N HIS A 378 -0.94 0.19 -13.42
CA HIS A 378 -0.80 -0.96 -12.53
C HIS A 378 -1.89 -2.00 -12.73
N SER A 379 -1.56 -3.25 -12.44
CA SER A 379 -2.53 -4.34 -12.44
C SER A 379 -2.16 -5.41 -11.41
N TRP A 380 -3.15 -6.04 -10.83
CA TRP A 380 -2.95 -7.20 -9.95
C TRP A 380 -2.39 -8.40 -10.69
N ALA A 381 -2.62 -8.51 -12.00
CA ALA A 381 -2.02 -9.54 -12.85
C ALA A 381 -0.48 -9.41 -12.88
N ALA A 382 0.06 -8.19 -12.94
CA ALA A 382 1.51 -7.97 -12.89
C ALA A 382 2.10 -8.39 -11.53
N THR A 383 1.40 -8.08 -10.43
CA THR A 383 1.79 -8.53 -9.08
C THR A 383 1.78 -10.06 -8.98
N GLY A 384 0.73 -10.71 -9.48
CA GLY A 384 0.61 -12.18 -9.51
C GLY A 384 1.71 -12.83 -10.35
N ALA A 385 2.00 -12.29 -11.53
CA ALA A 385 3.07 -12.79 -12.39
C ALA A 385 4.47 -12.71 -11.75
N ALA A 386 4.74 -11.68 -10.93
CA ALA A 386 5.99 -11.60 -10.17
C ALA A 386 6.08 -12.71 -9.11
N LEU A 387 4.98 -13.00 -8.41
CA LEU A 387 4.92 -14.14 -7.49
C LEU A 387 5.14 -15.48 -8.22
N ASP A 388 4.58 -15.64 -9.41
CA ASP A 388 4.74 -16.85 -10.22
C ASP A 388 6.18 -17.06 -10.68
N ARG A 389 6.87 -16.00 -11.13
CA ARG A 389 8.30 -16.07 -11.48
C ARG A 389 9.13 -16.50 -10.26
N LEU A 390 8.87 -15.87 -9.11
CA LEU A 390 9.57 -16.22 -7.88
C LEU A 390 9.26 -17.67 -7.46
N ALA A 391 7.98 -18.09 -7.48
CA ALA A 391 7.58 -19.45 -7.14
C ALA A 391 8.27 -20.49 -8.06
N ALA A 392 8.38 -20.21 -9.35
CA ALA A 392 9.07 -21.07 -10.29
C ALA A 392 10.59 -21.17 -10.03
N ALA A 393 11.20 -20.10 -9.50
CA ALA A 393 12.64 -20.09 -9.18
C ALA A 393 12.98 -20.81 -7.87
N ILE A 394 12.01 -21.04 -6.97
CA ILE A 394 12.24 -21.61 -5.63
C ILE A 394 11.66 -23.02 -5.43
N THR A 395 10.92 -23.52 -6.40
CA THR A 395 10.38 -24.91 -6.44
C THR A 395 11.15 -25.79 -7.40
#